data_a7a132b8d6e724940ca7fdf3af59145e
#
_entry.id   a7a132b8d6e724940ca7fdf3af59145e
#
_cell.length_a   1.000
_cell.length_b   1.000
_cell.length_c   1.000
_cell.angle_alpha   90.00
_cell.angle_beta   90.00
_cell.angle_gamma   90.00
#
_symmetry.space_group_name_H-M   'P 1'
#
loop_
_entity.id
_entity.type
_entity.pdbx_description
1 polymer ?
#
loop_
_entity_poly.entity_id
_entity_poly.type
_entity_poly.pdbx_seq_one_letter_code
_entity_poly.pdbx_strand_id
1 'polypeptide(L)'
;MTTSINAIASPSRPAPMPGVADMARAAKEAPARTIRLMLVEDDGEFREAAAAELEDLGFEVECFAEGAALLDAFAGGATADVIVLDWNLPTLSGIDLIPRLRRAGVLLPVVLLTGRSTPNLENLALDHGALDFIDKTRGLPILAKRIRLILDSAKKPEVMRAEEALQIGPLELKLRVCRASWNGTDVGLTLTEYKIVHLLVTNLGNHLTYRAVYDTMHHAGFIAGSGEDGYRTNVRSCIKRIRNKFRALDPNFGCIANYPSFGYRWEVDPLPVGK
;
A
#
# COMPACT_ATOMS: atom_id res chain seq x y z
N MET A 1 -76.72 0.88 -37.67
CA MET A 1 -75.35 1.46 -37.73
C MET A 1 -74.90 1.62 -36.29
N THR A 2 -74.11 0.64 -35.82
CA THR A 2 -73.69 0.60 -34.39
C THR A 2 -72.19 0.82 -34.38
N THR A 3 -71.75 1.93 -33.79
CA THR A 3 -70.35 2.34 -33.72
C THR A 3 -69.76 1.76 -32.44
N SER A 4 -68.78 0.83 -32.60
CA SER A 4 -67.98 0.27 -31.48
C SER A 4 -66.97 1.30 -30.98
N ILE A 5 -66.97 1.58 -29.70
CA ILE A 5 -65.98 2.41 -29.02
C ILE A 5 -64.84 1.51 -28.55
N ASN A 6 -63.68 1.74 -29.09
CA ASN A 6 -62.45 1.03 -28.76
C ASN A 6 -61.95 1.51 -27.38
N ALA A 7 -61.84 0.64 -26.41
CA ALA A 7 -61.24 0.91 -25.09
C ALA A 7 -59.72 0.99 -25.19
N ILE A 8 -59.18 2.18 -24.88
CA ILE A 8 -57.74 2.42 -24.78
C ILE A 8 -57.26 1.84 -23.46
N ALA A 9 -56.37 0.82 -23.55
CA ALA A 9 -55.71 0.24 -22.39
C ALA A 9 -54.72 1.26 -21.76
N SER A 10 -54.90 1.50 -20.45
CA SER A 10 -53.97 2.35 -19.66
C SER A 10 -52.60 1.73 -19.55
N PRO A 11 -51.49 2.51 -19.64
CA PRO A 11 -50.16 1.96 -19.49
C PRO A 11 -49.89 1.51 -18.06
N SER A 12 -49.38 0.31 -17.90
CA SER A 12 -48.98 -0.29 -16.63
C SER A 12 -47.88 0.54 -15.95
N ARG A 13 -48.11 0.85 -14.69
CA ARG A 13 -47.18 1.58 -13.81
C ARG A 13 -45.86 0.81 -13.67
N PRO A 14 -44.68 1.40 -13.88
CA PRO A 14 -43.41 0.71 -13.65
C PRO A 14 -43.27 0.29 -12.19
N ALA A 15 -42.67 -0.90 -11.97
CA ALA A 15 -42.40 -1.42 -10.64
C ALA A 15 -41.51 -0.44 -9.84
N PRO A 16 -41.71 -0.31 -8.53
CA PRO A 16 -40.88 0.57 -7.70
C PRO A 16 -39.43 0.07 -7.71
N MET A 17 -38.48 0.99 -7.96
CA MET A 17 -37.06 0.73 -7.86
C MET A 17 -36.70 0.35 -6.42
N PRO A 18 -35.84 -0.65 -6.18
CA PRO A 18 -35.42 -1.02 -4.84
C PRO A 18 -34.76 0.18 -4.14
N GLY A 19 -35.14 0.40 -2.90
CA GLY A 19 -34.61 1.51 -2.10
C GLY A 19 -33.12 1.34 -1.81
N VAL A 20 -32.40 2.46 -1.62
CA VAL A 20 -30.96 2.49 -1.28
C VAL A 20 -30.66 1.60 -0.06
N ALA A 21 -31.60 1.43 0.87
CA ALA A 21 -31.50 0.53 2.02
C ALA A 21 -31.52 -0.96 1.62
N ASP A 22 -32.30 -1.34 0.60
CA ASP A 22 -32.35 -2.73 0.12
C ASP A 22 -31.10 -3.08 -0.69
N MET A 23 -30.54 -2.13 -1.44
CA MET A 23 -29.26 -2.30 -2.13
C MET A 23 -28.08 -2.43 -1.14
N ALA A 24 -28.10 -1.67 -0.04
CA ALA A 24 -27.09 -1.76 1.02
C ALA A 24 -27.21 -3.08 1.82
N ARG A 25 -28.41 -3.63 1.95
CA ARG A 25 -28.64 -4.94 2.59
C ARG A 25 -28.20 -6.10 1.70
N ALA A 26 -28.50 -6.05 0.42
CA ALA A 26 -28.05 -7.04 -0.57
C ALA A 26 -26.52 -7.08 -0.73
N ALA A 27 -25.84 -5.92 -0.60
CA ALA A 27 -24.38 -5.85 -0.62
C ALA A 27 -23.73 -6.46 0.64
N LYS A 28 -24.50 -6.61 1.73
CA LYS A 28 -24.02 -7.20 3.01
C LYS A 28 -24.21 -8.72 3.06
N GLU A 29 -25.00 -9.30 2.15
CA GLU A 29 -25.37 -10.72 2.10
C GLU A 29 -24.64 -11.51 1.01
N ALA A 30 -23.79 -10.90 0.19
CA ALA A 30 -22.91 -11.65 -0.68
C ALA A 30 -21.90 -12.44 0.17
N PRO A 31 -21.76 -13.78 -0.02
CA PRO A 31 -20.78 -14.57 0.74
C PRO A 31 -19.40 -13.95 0.53
N ALA A 32 -18.75 -13.56 1.61
CA ALA A 32 -17.42 -13.00 1.56
C ALA A 32 -16.50 -14.04 0.89
N ARG A 33 -15.95 -13.70 -0.29
CA ARG A 33 -15.00 -14.57 -0.98
C ARG A 33 -13.85 -14.89 -0.02
N THR A 34 -13.58 -16.17 0.17
CA THR A 34 -12.43 -16.63 0.95
C THR A 34 -11.15 -16.05 0.37
N ILE A 35 -10.33 -15.44 1.21
CA ILE A 35 -9.05 -14.85 0.83
C ILE A 35 -8.01 -15.96 0.73
N ARG A 36 -7.39 -16.11 -0.44
CA ARG A 36 -6.31 -17.08 -0.67
C ARG A 36 -4.97 -16.44 -0.29
N LEU A 37 -4.28 -17.07 0.64
CA LEU A 37 -3.03 -16.61 1.22
C LEU A 37 -1.93 -17.63 0.97
N MET A 38 -0.80 -17.19 0.43
CA MET A 38 0.43 -17.99 0.36
C MET A 38 1.36 -17.60 1.49
N LEU A 39 1.67 -18.56 2.38
CA LEU A 39 2.57 -18.39 3.52
C LEU A 39 3.91 -19.05 3.20
N VAL A 40 5.00 -18.29 3.28
CA VAL A 40 6.38 -18.80 3.15
C VAL A 40 7.09 -18.67 4.48
N GLU A 41 7.43 -19.80 5.08
CA GLU A 41 8.00 -19.90 6.41
C GLU A 41 8.83 -21.19 6.49
N ASP A 42 10.08 -21.12 6.88
CA ASP A 42 10.97 -22.30 6.97
C ASP A 42 10.79 -23.10 8.26
N ASP A 43 10.43 -22.44 9.36
CA ASP A 43 10.09 -23.11 10.60
C ASP A 43 8.79 -23.92 10.45
N GLY A 44 8.90 -25.26 10.44
CA GLY A 44 7.77 -26.16 10.24
C GLY A 44 6.69 -26.04 11.31
N GLU A 45 7.09 -25.93 12.58
CA GLU A 45 6.14 -25.84 13.71
C GLU A 45 5.37 -24.51 13.65
N PHE A 46 6.07 -23.41 13.42
CA PHE A 46 5.41 -22.11 13.27
C PHE A 46 4.53 -22.07 12.02
N ARG A 47 4.98 -22.60 10.88
CA ARG A 47 4.23 -22.63 9.63
C ARG A 47 2.89 -23.37 9.78
N GLU A 48 2.91 -24.57 10.40
CA GLU A 48 1.70 -25.37 10.65
C GLU A 48 0.74 -24.65 11.60
N ALA A 49 1.25 -24.14 12.72
CA ALA A 49 0.45 -23.39 13.68
C ALA A 49 -0.16 -22.11 13.07
N ALA A 50 0.64 -21.38 12.29
CA ALA A 50 0.18 -20.17 11.64
C ALA A 50 -0.86 -20.44 10.56
N ALA A 51 -0.72 -21.51 9.78
CA ALA A 51 -1.70 -21.91 8.79
C ALA A 51 -3.04 -22.24 9.46
N ALA A 52 -3.04 -23.08 10.48
CA ALA A 52 -4.25 -23.48 11.21
C ALA A 52 -4.99 -22.25 11.79
N GLU A 53 -4.27 -21.34 12.46
CA GLU A 53 -4.88 -20.14 13.03
C GLU A 53 -5.43 -19.19 11.94
N LEU A 54 -4.73 -19.04 10.81
CA LEU A 54 -5.21 -18.23 9.68
C LEU A 54 -6.43 -18.86 9.00
N GLU A 55 -6.49 -20.19 8.90
CA GLU A 55 -7.67 -20.91 8.39
C GLU A 55 -8.87 -20.72 9.32
N ASP A 56 -8.68 -20.81 10.64
CA ASP A 56 -9.72 -20.48 11.63
C ASP A 56 -10.20 -19.02 11.53
N LEU A 57 -9.31 -18.13 11.11
CA LEU A 57 -9.64 -16.73 10.81
C LEU A 57 -10.27 -16.53 9.44
N GLY A 58 -10.55 -17.61 8.66
CA GLY A 58 -11.29 -17.59 7.41
C GLY A 58 -10.46 -17.30 6.16
N PHE A 59 -9.17 -17.62 6.18
CA PHE A 59 -8.31 -17.64 4.99
C PHE A 59 -8.22 -19.06 4.41
N GLU A 60 -7.92 -19.16 3.13
CA GLU A 60 -7.45 -20.38 2.47
C GLU A 60 -5.93 -20.27 2.35
N VAL A 61 -5.20 -21.13 3.07
CA VAL A 61 -3.74 -20.99 3.23
C VAL A 61 -3.01 -22.06 2.46
N GLU A 62 -2.11 -21.66 1.58
CA GLU A 62 -1.13 -22.51 0.92
C GLU A 62 0.26 -22.23 1.48
N CYS A 63 0.96 -23.26 1.96
CA CYS A 63 2.21 -23.17 2.69
C CYS A 63 3.40 -23.58 1.86
N PHE A 64 4.50 -22.83 1.98
CA PHE A 64 5.80 -23.11 1.37
C PHE A 64 6.90 -23.03 2.42
N ALA A 65 7.86 -23.94 2.35
CA ALA A 65 9.02 -23.93 3.26
C ALA A 65 10.14 -23.00 2.78
N GLU A 66 10.12 -22.62 1.49
CA GLU A 66 11.15 -21.79 0.88
C GLU A 66 10.63 -20.96 -0.29
N GLY A 67 11.35 -19.86 -0.59
CA GLY A 67 10.94 -18.92 -1.63
C GLY A 67 11.01 -19.49 -3.05
N ALA A 68 11.86 -20.50 -3.31
CA ALA A 68 11.94 -21.16 -4.61
C ALA A 68 10.64 -21.90 -4.95
N ALA A 69 10.09 -22.65 -3.99
CA ALA A 69 8.83 -23.36 -4.17
C ALA A 69 7.65 -22.42 -4.45
N LEU A 70 7.61 -21.23 -3.83
CA LEU A 70 6.63 -20.20 -4.14
C LEU A 70 6.75 -19.71 -5.59
N LEU A 71 7.98 -19.45 -6.07
CA LEU A 71 8.22 -19.02 -7.46
C LEU A 71 7.79 -20.08 -8.47
N ASP A 72 8.11 -21.35 -8.19
CA ASP A 72 7.71 -22.50 -9.02
C ASP A 72 6.18 -22.67 -9.05
N ALA A 73 5.50 -22.49 -7.94
CA ALA A 73 4.04 -22.50 -7.87
C ALA A 73 3.42 -21.43 -8.79
N PHE A 74 3.93 -20.19 -8.76
CA PHE A 74 3.46 -19.14 -9.66
C PHE A 74 3.80 -19.44 -11.13
N ALA A 75 4.95 -20.00 -11.42
CA ALA A 75 5.31 -20.45 -12.77
C ALA A 75 4.38 -21.57 -13.26
N GLY A 76 3.87 -22.41 -12.36
CA GLY A 76 2.85 -23.43 -12.60
C GLY A 76 1.42 -22.89 -12.70
N GLY A 77 1.21 -21.58 -12.55
CA GLY A 77 -0.11 -20.95 -12.67
C GLY A 77 -0.91 -20.85 -11.37
N ALA A 78 -0.27 -21.06 -10.21
CA ALA A 78 -0.90 -20.86 -8.91
C ALA A 78 -1.36 -19.39 -8.75
N THR A 79 -2.44 -19.18 -7.99
CA THR A 79 -3.05 -17.86 -7.82
C THR A 79 -3.37 -17.62 -6.35
N ALA A 80 -3.11 -16.40 -5.87
CA ALA A 80 -3.44 -15.97 -4.51
C ALA A 80 -3.97 -14.53 -4.51
N ASP A 81 -4.41 -14.08 -3.35
CA ASP A 81 -4.82 -12.69 -3.12
C ASP A 81 -3.73 -11.90 -2.37
N VAL A 82 -2.91 -12.61 -1.57
CA VAL A 82 -1.83 -12.02 -0.77
C VAL A 82 -0.72 -13.04 -0.53
N ILE A 83 0.50 -12.55 -0.37
CA ILE A 83 1.68 -13.35 0.01
C ILE A 83 2.16 -12.87 1.38
N VAL A 84 2.40 -13.80 2.28
CA VAL A 84 3.04 -13.56 3.58
C VAL A 84 4.39 -14.26 3.57
N LEU A 85 5.46 -13.52 3.79
CA LEU A 85 6.83 -14.03 3.74
C LEU A 85 7.50 -13.87 5.10
N ASP A 86 8.13 -14.92 5.59
CA ASP A 86 9.11 -14.73 6.65
C ASP A 86 10.32 -13.96 6.12
N TRP A 87 10.86 -13.12 7.00
CA TRP A 87 12.09 -12.38 6.73
C TRP A 87 13.30 -13.31 6.55
N ASN A 88 13.43 -14.29 7.45
CA ASN A 88 14.63 -15.12 7.59
C ASN A 88 14.49 -16.48 6.89
N LEU A 89 14.27 -16.50 5.61
CA LEU A 89 14.31 -17.76 4.85
C LEU A 89 15.75 -18.23 4.60
N PRO A 90 16.03 -19.53 4.61
CA PRO A 90 17.39 -20.06 4.66
C PRO A 90 18.23 -19.82 3.40
N THR A 91 17.60 -19.83 2.22
CA THR A 91 18.31 -19.76 0.93
C THR A 91 18.27 -18.36 0.34
N LEU A 92 17.18 -17.66 0.55
CA LEU A 92 16.89 -16.34 0.01
C LEU A 92 15.99 -15.59 1.00
N SER A 93 16.48 -14.49 1.55
CA SER A 93 15.68 -13.73 2.51
C SER A 93 14.34 -13.30 1.91
N GLY A 94 13.30 -13.20 2.75
CA GLY A 94 11.97 -12.77 2.28
C GLY A 94 12.00 -11.43 1.55
N ILE A 95 12.89 -10.53 1.97
CA ILE A 95 13.04 -9.21 1.34
C ILE A 95 13.66 -9.32 -0.07
N ASP A 96 14.63 -10.22 -0.29
CA ASP A 96 15.27 -10.43 -1.60
C ASP A 96 14.36 -11.22 -2.56
N LEU A 97 13.37 -11.93 -2.02
CA LEU A 97 12.36 -12.64 -2.81
C LEU A 97 11.39 -11.67 -3.49
N ILE A 98 11.06 -10.53 -2.87
CA ILE A 98 10.09 -9.56 -3.43
C ILE A 98 10.50 -9.07 -4.84
N PRO A 99 11.73 -8.60 -5.10
CA PRO A 99 12.15 -8.21 -6.44
C PRO A 99 12.10 -9.37 -7.46
N ARG A 100 12.30 -10.61 -7.02
CA ARG A 100 12.20 -11.79 -7.91
C ARG A 100 10.73 -12.06 -8.29
N LEU A 101 9.80 -12.00 -7.34
CA LEU A 101 8.37 -12.08 -7.60
C LEU A 101 7.93 -11.01 -8.60
N ARG A 102 8.36 -9.75 -8.42
CA ARG A 102 8.03 -8.65 -9.35
C ARG A 102 8.57 -8.89 -10.76
N ARG A 103 9.79 -9.43 -10.90
CA ARG A 103 10.37 -9.81 -12.22
C ARG A 103 9.63 -10.98 -12.87
N ALA A 104 9.07 -11.90 -12.07
CA ALA A 104 8.21 -12.99 -12.55
C ALA A 104 6.77 -12.53 -12.87
N GLY A 105 6.46 -11.22 -12.78
CA GLY A 105 5.12 -10.67 -13.06
C GLY A 105 4.12 -10.79 -11.92
N VAL A 106 4.55 -11.27 -10.74
CA VAL A 106 3.69 -11.39 -9.57
C VAL A 106 3.57 -10.02 -8.89
N LEU A 107 2.41 -9.36 -9.04
CA LEU A 107 2.13 -8.03 -8.50
C LEU A 107 1.28 -8.06 -7.22
N LEU A 108 1.06 -9.23 -6.65
CA LEU A 108 0.28 -9.40 -5.44
C LEU A 108 0.85 -8.61 -4.26
N PRO A 109 -0.01 -8.17 -3.32
CA PRO A 109 0.43 -7.59 -2.06
C PRO A 109 1.30 -8.59 -1.29
N VAL A 110 2.42 -8.08 -0.74
CA VAL A 110 3.36 -8.86 0.07
C VAL A 110 3.42 -8.24 1.46
N VAL A 111 3.22 -9.06 2.48
CA VAL A 111 3.40 -8.72 3.90
C VAL A 111 4.59 -9.51 4.43
N LEU A 112 5.54 -8.83 5.06
CA LEU A 112 6.68 -9.49 5.69
C LEU A 112 6.39 -9.79 7.17
N LEU A 113 6.70 -11.01 7.58
CA LEU A 113 6.75 -11.41 8.99
C LEU A 113 8.20 -11.44 9.48
N THR A 114 8.42 -11.14 10.75
CA THR A 114 9.74 -11.26 11.37
C THR A 114 9.63 -11.59 12.85
N GLY A 115 10.54 -12.42 13.34
CA GLY A 115 10.71 -12.65 14.77
C GLY A 115 11.54 -11.56 15.48
N ARG A 116 12.12 -10.62 14.72
CA ARG A 116 12.92 -9.51 15.25
C ARG A 116 12.56 -8.25 14.51
N SER A 117 11.73 -7.41 15.11
CA SER A 117 11.45 -6.10 14.55
C SER A 117 12.45 -5.08 15.06
N THR A 118 13.18 -4.46 14.14
CA THR A 118 13.93 -3.24 14.40
C THR A 118 13.46 -2.18 13.39
N PRO A 119 13.46 -0.90 13.76
CA PRO A 119 13.03 0.17 12.84
C PRO A 119 13.77 0.18 11.51
N ASN A 120 15.03 -0.27 11.49
CA ASN A 120 15.81 -0.36 10.26
C ASN A 120 15.30 -1.48 9.35
N LEU A 121 14.87 -2.62 9.89
CA LEU A 121 14.34 -3.73 9.11
C LEU A 121 12.97 -3.40 8.53
N GLU A 122 12.11 -2.72 9.28
CA GLU A 122 10.81 -2.26 8.79
C GLU A 122 10.97 -1.32 7.59
N ASN A 123 11.87 -0.32 7.70
CA ASN A 123 12.16 0.58 6.59
C ASN A 123 12.71 -0.18 5.37
N LEU A 124 13.62 -1.12 5.60
CA LEU A 124 14.21 -1.92 4.53
C LEU A 124 13.16 -2.78 3.81
N ALA A 125 12.23 -3.40 4.56
CA ALA A 125 11.12 -4.17 4.00
C ALA A 125 10.26 -3.33 3.06
N LEU A 126 9.85 -2.17 3.54
CA LEU A 126 9.02 -1.23 2.79
C LEU A 126 9.76 -0.67 1.57
N ASP A 127 11.08 -0.42 1.70
CA ASP A 127 11.95 0.04 0.60
C ASP A 127 12.06 -1.00 -0.53
N HIS A 128 11.95 -2.29 -0.23
CA HIS A 128 11.96 -3.37 -1.22
C HIS A 128 10.57 -3.70 -1.78
N GLY A 129 9.53 -2.97 -1.38
CA GLY A 129 8.19 -3.09 -1.94
C GLY A 129 7.25 -4.05 -1.21
N ALA A 130 7.56 -4.40 0.05
CA ALA A 130 6.56 -4.97 0.95
C ALA A 130 5.46 -3.92 1.21
N LEU A 131 4.21 -4.35 1.26
CA LEU A 131 3.09 -3.46 1.60
C LEU A 131 2.97 -3.22 3.10
N ASP A 132 3.36 -4.21 3.90
CA ASP A 132 3.39 -4.10 5.36
C ASP A 132 4.49 -4.99 5.93
N PHE A 133 4.84 -4.73 7.18
CA PHE A 133 5.83 -5.45 7.94
C PHE A 133 5.29 -5.68 9.36
N ILE A 134 5.27 -6.93 9.80
CA ILE A 134 4.62 -7.31 11.05
C ILE A 134 5.56 -8.19 11.87
N ASP A 135 5.69 -7.84 13.15
CA ASP A 135 6.38 -8.67 14.12
C ASP A 135 5.54 -9.90 14.47
N LYS A 136 6.12 -11.11 14.40
CA LYS A 136 5.46 -12.38 14.75
C LYS A 136 4.88 -12.35 16.17
N THR A 137 5.49 -11.60 17.09
CA THR A 137 5.01 -11.46 18.47
C THR A 137 3.68 -10.73 18.62
N ARG A 138 3.24 -9.99 17.59
CA ARG A 138 1.94 -9.28 17.60
C ARG A 138 0.75 -10.21 17.39
N GLY A 139 0.99 -11.45 16.98
CA GLY A 139 -0.03 -12.47 16.77
C GLY A 139 -0.72 -12.38 15.39
N LEU A 140 -1.22 -13.53 14.96
CA LEU A 140 -1.86 -13.73 13.66
C LEU A 140 -3.21 -12.99 13.49
N PRO A 141 -4.02 -12.73 14.55
CA PRO A 141 -5.21 -11.90 14.40
C PRO A 141 -4.92 -10.48 13.92
N ILE A 142 -3.78 -9.89 14.30
CA ILE A 142 -3.36 -8.57 13.79
C ILE A 142 -2.94 -8.67 12.34
N LEU A 143 -2.19 -9.70 11.95
CA LEU A 143 -1.85 -9.98 10.56
C LEU A 143 -3.12 -10.13 9.71
N ALA A 144 -4.08 -10.94 10.14
CA ALA A 144 -5.34 -11.16 9.45
C ALA A 144 -6.12 -9.86 9.22
N LYS A 145 -6.19 -9.00 10.25
CA LYS A 145 -6.83 -7.68 10.15
C LYS A 145 -6.12 -6.78 9.13
N ARG A 146 -4.79 -6.77 9.13
CA ARG A 146 -3.97 -5.98 8.20
C ARG A 146 -4.16 -6.45 6.76
N ILE A 147 -4.14 -7.76 6.52
CA ILE A 147 -4.38 -8.34 5.20
C ILE A 147 -5.75 -7.93 4.66
N ARG A 148 -6.81 -8.02 5.48
CA ARG A 148 -8.15 -7.60 5.05
C ARG A 148 -8.19 -6.12 4.69
N LEU A 149 -7.60 -5.24 5.49
CA LEU A 149 -7.51 -3.81 5.18
C LEU A 149 -6.78 -3.54 3.86
N ILE A 150 -5.69 -4.27 3.58
CA ILE A 150 -4.94 -4.17 2.32
C ILE A 150 -5.83 -4.58 1.14
N LEU A 151 -6.50 -5.72 1.23
CA LEU A 151 -7.32 -6.27 0.14
C LEU A 151 -8.63 -5.51 -0.07
N ASP A 152 -9.28 -5.03 0.99
CA ASP A 152 -10.50 -4.21 0.88
C ASP A 152 -10.19 -2.87 0.23
N SER A 153 -8.99 -2.32 0.45
CA SER A 153 -8.56 -1.12 -0.25
C SER A 153 -8.40 -1.33 -1.76
N ALA A 154 -8.09 -2.55 -2.20
CA ALA A 154 -7.97 -2.89 -3.62
C ALA A 154 -9.32 -3.12 -4.32
N LYS A 155 -10.39 -3.46 -3.58
CA LYS A 155 -11.72 -3.83 -4.12
C LYS A 155 -12.68 -2.68 -4.34
N LYS A 156 -12.41 -1.48 -3.82
CA LYS A 156 -13.34 -0.35 -3.97
C LYS A 156 -13.43 0.12 -5.43
N PRO A 157 -14.66 0.46 -5.91
CA PRO A 157 -14.88 0.98 -7.26
C PRO A 157 -14.01 2.21 -7.55
N GLU A 158 -13.65 2.38 -8.80
CA GLU A 158 -12.78 3.47 -9.28
C GLU A 158 -13.31 4.87 -8.92
N VAL A 159 -14.63 5.04 -8.86
CA VAL A 159 -15.30 6.28 -8.45
C VAL A 159 -14.99 6.64 -6.98
N MET A 160 -14.96 5.63 -6.08
CA MET A 160 -14.55 5.85 -4.68
C MET A 160 -13.02 5.95 -4.51
N ARG A 161 -12.24 5.49 -5.51
CA ARG A 161 -10.78 5.69 -5.54
C ARG A 161 -10.41 7.14 -5.88
N ALA A 162 -11.21 7.82 -6.71
CA ALA A 162 -11.02 9.22 -7.06
C ALA A 162 -11.25 10.15 -5.86
N GLU A 163 -12.16 9.81 -4.94
CA GLU A 163 -12.43 10.60 -3.72
C GLU A 163 -11.32 10.47 -2.66
N GLU A 164 -10.45 9.47 -2.77
CA GLU A 164 -9.31 9.24 -1.85
C GLU A 164 -7.96 9.56 -2.51
N ALA A 165 -7.96 10.28 -3.62
CA ALA A 165 -6.76 10.80 -4.26
C ALA A 165 -6.60 12.29 -3.96
N LEU A 166 -5.41 12.69 -3.54
CA LEU A 166 -5.03 14.08 -3.40
C LEU A 166 -4.31 14.52 -4.67
N GLN A 167 -4.94 15.42 -5.45
CA GLN A 167 -4.38 15.98 -6.68
C GLN A 167 -3.80 17.36 -6.43
N ILE A 168 -2.51 17.56 -6.74
CA ILE A 168 -1.83 18.84 -6.65
C ILE A 168 -0.98 19.07 -7.90
N GLY A 169 -1.52 19.82 -8.85
CA GLY A 169 -0.89 19.98 -10.15
C GLY A 169 -0.66 18.63 -10.82
N PRO A 170 0.58 18.31 -11.25
CA PRO A 170 0.91 17.04 -11.89
C PRO A 170 1.01 15.85 -10.91
N LEU A 171 1.04 16.12 -9.60
CA LEU A 171 1.12 15.09 -8.56
C LEU A 171 -0.27 14.55 -8.22
N GLU A 172 -0.44 13.23 -8.28
CA GLU A 172 -1.57 12.50 -7.73
C GLU A 172 -1.07 11.57 -6.61
N LEU A 173 -1.64 11.70 -5.41
CA LEU A 173 -1.40 10.78 -4.29
C LEU A 173 -2.60 9.90 -4.06
N LYS A 174 -2.48 8.60 -4.31
CA LYS A 174 -3.49 7.58 -4.02
C LYS A 174 -3.33 7.14 -2.56
N LEU A 175 -4.15 7.72 -1.67
CA LEU A 175 -3.98 7.62 -0.22
C LEU A 175 -4.05 6.19 0.31
N ARG A 176 -4.91 5.36 -0.26
CA ARG A 176 -5.15 3.98 0.23
C ARG A 176 -4.05 2.99 -0.15
N VAL A 177 -3.48 3.16 -1.33
CA VAL A 177 -2.44 2.26 -1.85
C VAL A 177 -1.04 2.85 -1.67
N CYS A 178 -0.94 4.03 -1.04
CA CYS A 178 0.31 4.74 -0.81
C CYS A 178 1.16 4.88 -2.08
N ARG A 179 0.51 5.19 -3.22
CA ARG A 179 1.16 5.41 -4.51
C ARG A 179 1.13 6.86 -4.91
N ALA A 180 2.21 7.32 -5.52
CA ALA A 180 2.32 8.65 -6.08
C ALA A 180 2.54 8.56 -7.59
N SER A 181 1.75 9.32 -8.37
CA SER A 181 1.97 9.49 -9.80
C SER A 181 2.32 10.94 -10.12
N TRP A 182 3.18 11.13 -11.11
CA TRP A 182 3.55 12.44 -11.67
C TRP A 182 3.19 12.45 -13.14
N ASN A 183 2.30 13.36 -13.55
CA ASN A 183 1.71 13.37 -14.91
C ASN A 183 1.16 11.98 -15.31
N GLY A 184 0.49 11.28 -14.40
CA GLY A 184 -0.11 9.96 -14.62
C GLY A 184 0.87 8.77 -14.56
N THR A 185 2.20 9.02 -14.46
CA THR A 185 3.21 7.95 -14.34
C THR A 185 3.60 7.71 -12.89
N ASP A 186 3.62 6.44 -12.45
CA ASP A 186 4.02 6.07 -11.08
C ASP A 186 5.47 6.49 -10.81
N VAL A 187 5.68 7.22 -9.70
CA VAL A 187 7.00 7.71 -9.28
C VAL A 187 7.85 6.60 -8.66
N GLY A 188 7.25 5.49 -8.27
CA GLY A 188 7.94 4.37 -7.61
C GLY A 188 8.44 4.71 -6.21
N LEU A 189 7.70 5.53 -5.45
CA LEU A 189 8.05 5.84 -4.08
C LEU A 189 7.89 4.61 -3.18
N THR A 190 8.83 4.45 -2.23
CA THR A 190 8.63 3.54 -1.10
C THR A 190 7.57 4.11 -0.16
N LEU A 191 7.06 3.29 0.77
CA LEU A 191 6.05 3.78 1.72
C LEU A 191 6.56 4.93 2.58
N THR A 192 7.81 4.88 3.02
CA THR A 192 8.45 5.96 3.79
C THR A 192 8.56 7.23 2.96
N GLU A 193 9.02 7.12 1.72
CA GLU A 193 9.12 8.25 0.79
C GLU A 193 7.73 8.84 0.48
N TYR A 194 6.73 7.95 0.27
CA TYR A 194 5.34 8.36 0.10
C TYR A 194 4.81 9.14 1.32
N LYS A 195 5.01 8.63 2.54
CA LYS A 195 4.61 9.32 3.78
C LYS A 195 5.22 10.71 3.89
N ILE A 196 6.48 10.87 3.50
CA ILE A 196 7.14 12.18 3.48
C ILE A 196 6.53 13.11 2.44
N VAL A 197 6.30 12.63 1.22
CA VAL A 197 5.64 13.42 0.16
C VAL A 197 4.24 13.80 0.60
N HIS A 198 3.47 12.85 1.15
CA HIS A 198 2.13 13.12 1.68
C HIS A 198 2.16 14.18 2.79
N LEU A 199 3.09 14.08 3.74
CA LEU A 199 3.26 15.08 4.81
C LEU A 199 3.57 16.47 4.22
N LEU A 200 4.50 16.57 3.26
CA LEU A 200 4.85 17.83 2.61
C LEU A 200 3.65 18.45 1.90
N VAL A 201 2.88 17.63 1.20
CA VAL A 201 1.77 18.04 0.35
C VAL A 201 0.52 18.41 1.17
N THR A 202 0.25 17.71 2.26
CA THR A 202 -0.85 18.06 3.18
C THR A 202 -0.55 19.31 4.01
N ASN A 203 0.71 19.76 4.05
CA ASN A 203 1.13 20.99 4.70
C ASN A 203 1.61 22.04 3.68
N LEU A 204 0.90 22.17 2.56
CA LEU A 204 1.21 23.15 1.52
C LEU A 204 1.39 24.55 2.09
N GLY A 205 2.43 25.25 1.62
CA GLY A 205 2.76 26.60 2.07
C GLY A 205 3.47 26.68 3.42
N ASN A 206 3.47 25.60 4.19
CA ASN A 206 4.14 25.55 5.50
C ASN A 206 5.51 24.87 5.40
N HIS A 207 6.44 25.37 6.22
CA HIS A 207 7.75 24.76 6.36
C HIS A 207 7.70 23.62 7.38
N LEU A 208 8.17 22.46 6.99
CA LEU A 208 8.32 21.31 7.88
C LEU A 208 9.74 21.21 8.37
N THR A 209 9.91 21.08 9.68
CA THR A 209 11.24 20.93 10.28
C THR A 209 11.87 19.59 9.92
N TYR A 210 13.22 19.52 9.97
CA TYR A 210 13.92 18.23 9.84
C TYR A 210 13.37 17.19 10.81
N ARG A 211 13.00 17.62 12.03
CA ARG A 211 12.45 16.72 13.05
C ARG A 211 11.07 16.16 12.64
N ALA A 212 10.17 16.99 12.12
CA ALA A 212 8.85 16.56 11.67
C ALA A 212 8.95 15.52 10.53
N VAL A 213 9.86 15.75 9.57
CA VAL A 213 10.11 14.78 8.48
C VAL A 213 10.73 13.50 9.04
N TYR A 214 11.66 13.59 9.98
CA TYR A 214 12.28 12.42 10.61
C TYR A 214 11.28 11.58 11.40
N ASP A 215 10.39 12.19 12.18
CA ASP A 215 9.34 11.50 12.94
C ASP A 215 8.34 10.78 12.03
N THR A 216 8.18 11.24 10.79
CA THR A 216 7.38 10.52 9.76
C THR A 216 8.07 9.27 9.24
N MET A 217 9.41 9.25 9.25
CA MET A 217 10.22 8.08 8.84
C MET A 217 10.28 7.03 9.95
N HIS A 218 10.17 7.46 11.21
CA HIS A 218 10.36 6.65 12.41
C HIS A 218 9.21 6.87 13.40
N HIS A 219 9.15 6.06 14.45
CA HIS A 219 8.18 6.31 15.54
C HIS A 219 8.51 7.61 16.27
N ALA A 220 7.49 8.35 16.66
CA ALA A 220 7.64 9.58 17.42
C ALA A 220 8.52 9.33 18.68
N GLY A 221 9.57 10.13 18.84
CA GLY A 221 10.51 9.99 19.95
C GLY A 221 11.73 9.08 19.70
N PHE A 222 11.82 8.44 18.55
CA PHE A 222 13.00 7.65 18.18
C PHE A 222 14.21 8.56 17.95
N ILE A 223 15.34 8.23 18.61
CA ILE A 223 16.62 8.91 18.45
C ILE A 223 17.60 7.88 17.88
N ALA A 224 17.88 7.96 16.57
CA ALA A 224 18.95 7.19 15.94
C ALA A 224 20.17 8.08 15.74
N GLY A 225 21.30 7.61 16.23
CA GLY A 225 22.59 8.24 16.03
C GLY A 225 22.96 9.29 17.10
N SER A 226 24.27 9.52 17.24
CA SER A 226 24.81 10.49 18.22
C SER A 226 24.54 11.92 17.74
N GLY A 227 23.61 12.62 18.40
CA GLY A 227 23.43 14.06 18.28
C GLY A 227 22.40 14.53 17.21
N GLU A 228 22.16 15.84 17.21
CA GLU A 228 21.20 16.52 16.30
C GLU A 228 21.55 16.38 14.81
N ASP A 229 22.79 16.16 14.44
CA ASP A 229 23.22 16.04 13.06
C ASP A 229 22.90 14.67 12.44
N GLY A 230 22.77 13.61 13.23
CA GLY A 230 22.50 12.26 12.72
C GLY A 230 21.15 12.15 12.00
N TYR A 231 20.08 12.64 12.61
CA TYR A 231 18.75 12.58 11.99
C TYR A 231 18.61 13.51 10.77
N ARG A 232 19.30 14.67 10.77
CA ARG A 232 19.28 15.59 9.63
C ARG A 232 19.92 14.97 8.39
N THR A 233 21.00 14.19 8.56
CA THR A 233 21.66 13.46 7.46
C THR A 233 20.73 12.42 6.86
N ASN A 234 20.00 11.67 7.68
CA ASN A 234 19.04 10.68 7.22
C ASN A 234 17.90 11.34 6.42
N VAL A 235 17.35 12.44 6.92
CA VAL A 235 16.30 13.21 6.21
C VAL A 235 16.83 13.73 4.87
N ARG A 236 18.02 14.32 4.83
CA ARG A 236 18.64 14.82 3.57
C ARG A 236 18.81 13.71 2.54
N SER A 237 19.28 12.54 2.97
CA SER A 237 19.45 11.37 2.10
C SER A 237 18.13 10.87 1.55
N CYS A 238 17.08 10.81 2.37
CA CYS A 238 15.74 10.42 1.92
C CYS A 238 15.14 11.42 0.94
N ILE A 239 15.19 12.73 1.24
CA ILE A 239 14.72 13.78 0.32
C ILE A 239 15.50 13.75 -1.01
N LYS A 240 16.80 13.47 -0.99
CA LYS A 240 17.60 13.31 -2.21
C LYS A 240 17.08 12.15 -3.07
N ARG A 241 16.78 10.99 -2.46
CA ARG A 241 16.21 9.84 -3.18
C ARG A 241 14.83 10.18 -3.79
N ILE A 242 13.95 10.80 -3.00
CA ILE A 242 12.64 11.25 -3.48
C ILE A 242 12.79 12.17 -4.71
N ARG A 243 13.61 13.21 -4.60
CA ARG A 243 13.86 14.12 -5.72
C ARG A 243 14.40 13.41 -6.97
N ASN A 244 15.30 12.44 -6.81
CA ASN A 244 15.85 11.68 -7.92
C ASN A 244 14.78 10.85 -8.64
N LYS A 245 13.82 10.25 -7.89
CA LYS A 245 12.71 9.50 -8.48
C LYS A 245 11.78 10.41 -9.28
N PHE A 246 11.43 11.58 -8.77
CA PHE A 246 10.65 12.56 -9.52
C PHE A 246 11.40 13.08 -10.75
N ARG A 247 12.70 13.37 -10.61
CA ARG A 247 13.54 13.86 -11.73
C ARG A 247 13.78 12.84 -12.82
N ALA A 248 13.65 11.56 -12.53
CA ALA A 248 13.66 10.50 -13.53
C ALA A 248 12.46 10.60 -14.50
N LEU A 249 11.33 11.17 -14.04
CA LEU A 249 10.12 11.40 -14.83
C LEU A 249 10.06 12.85 -15.38
N ASP A 250 10.53 13.81 -14.60
CA ASP A 250 10.55 15.23 -14.94
C ASP A 250 11.87 15.87 -14.53
N PRO A 251 12.82 16.05 -15.44
CA PRO A 251 14.12 16.65 -15.14
C PRO A 251 14.06 18.04 -14.47
N ASN A 252 12.95 18.76 -14.67
CA ASN A 252 12.73 20.09 -14.10
C ASN A 252 12.08 20.04 -12.69
N PHE A 253 11.84 18.85 -12.15
CA PHE A 253 11.21 18.72 -10.83
C PHE A 253 11.96 19.53 -9.75
N GLY A 254 11.26 20.48 -9.15
CA GLY A 254 11.77 21.39 -8.12
C GLY A 254 10.84 21.61 -6.94
N CYS A 255 9.68 20.91 -6.91
CA CYS A 255 8.61 21.16 -5.93
C CYS A 255 9.00 20.97 -4.45
N ILE A 256 10.03 20.21 -4.14
CA ILE A 256 10.53 20.11 -2.77
C ILE A 256 11.62 21.16 -2.56
N ALA A 257 11.30 22.26 -1.91
CA ALA A 257 12.25 23.31 -1.58
C ALA A 257 12.97 23.03 -0.26
N ASN A 258 14.25 23.38 -0.16
CA ASN A 258 15.04 23.28 1.06
C ASN A 258 15.18 24.64 1.71
N TYR A 259 14.90 24.72 2.98
CA TYR A 259 15.16 25.89 3.82
C TYR A 259 16.32 25.57 4.77
N PRO A 260 17.51 26.13 4.53
CA PRO A 260 18.70 25.83 5.31
C PRO A 260 18.46 25.99 6.82
N SER A 261 18.95 25.04 7.59
CA SER A 261 18.81 24.94 9.05
C SER A 261 17.41 24.70 9.59
N PHE A 262 16.36 24.81 8.78
CA PHE A 262 14.97 24.62 9.20
C PHE A 262 14.37 23.28 8.72
N GLY A 263 14.34 23.04 7.39
CA GLY A 263 13.74 21.83 6.83
C GLY A 263 13.28 21.97 5.37
N TYR A 264 12.08 21.50 5.06
CA TYR A 264 11.58 21.39 3.70
C TYR A 264 10.16 21.93 3.57
N ARG A 265 9.77 22.31 2.34
CA ARG A 265 8.42 22.72 1.97
C ARG A 265 8.08 22.18 0.57
N TRP A 266 6.81 21.85 0.33
CA TRP A 266 6.31 21.62 -1.03
C TRP A 266 5.88 22.94 -1.65
N GLU A 267 6.35 23.20 -2.86
CA GLU A 267 6.00 24.36 -3.70
C GLU A 267 5.22 23.88 -4.92
N VAL A 268 4.08 24.53 -5.19
CA VAL A 268 3.21 24.19 -6.33
C VAL A 268 3.80 24.72 -7.64
N ASP A 269 4.40 25.93 -7.60
CA ASP A 269 5.11 26.54 -8.71
C ASP A 269 6.58 26.72 -8.31
N PRO A 270 7.42 25.71 -8.54
CA PRO A 270 8.82 25.83 -8.20
C PRO A 270 9.48 26.91 -9.04
N LEU A 271 10.21 27.82 -8.38
CA LEU A 271 11.11 28.73 -9.08
C LEU A 271 12.06 27.93 -9.96
N PRO A 272 12.35 28.34 -11.20
CA PRO A 272 13.27 27.64 -12.07
C PRO A 272 14.59 27.41 -11.33
N VAL A 273 15.05 26.17 -11.28
CA VAL A 273 16.31 25.80 -10.65
C VAL A 273 17.42 26.58 -11.38
N GLY A 274 17.93 27.62 -10.72
CA GLY A 274 19.03 28.41 -11.26
C GLY A 274 20.22 27.49 -11.59
N LYS A 275 20.78 27.69 -12.77
CA LYS A 275 22.01 27.05 -13.25
C LYS A 275 23.21 27.41 -12.38
#